data_837eeaaf2f8d53e14a1f3ff31184f021
#
_entry.id   837eeaaf2f8d53e14a1f3ff31184f021
#
_cell.length_a   1.000
_cell.length_b   1.000
_cell.length_c   1.000
_cell.angle_alpha   90.00
_cell.angle_beta   90.00
_cell.angle_gamma   90.00
#
_symmetry.space_group_name_H-M   'P 1'
#
loop_
_entity.id
_entity.type
_entity.pdbx_description
1 polymer ?
#
loop_
_entity_poly.entity_id
_entity_poly.type
_entity_poly.pdbx_seq_one_letter_code
_entity_poly.pdbx_strand_id
1 'polypeptide(L)'
;MRNSYVAEADEAQAANPKFAAADAALEAGDYAKAVAEFDKLLQDTPNDVEVIAGRAQASLLERSTHFDPAQVVANAGNDDDLQAQLEAADLEVIQGANEQALERLLDFAATASPEDKEAVRVRVLELFEVIGRTDPVVLKARRRLATVLF
;
A
#
# COMPACT_ATOMS: atom_id res chain seq x y z
N MET A 1 3.43 1.75 28.48
CA MET A 1 4.44 0.67 28.42
C MET A 1 4.51 0.11 27.02
N ARG A 2 5.68 0.06 26.42
CA ARG A 2 5.85 -0.48 25.06
C ARG A 2 5.57 -2.00 25.08
N ASN A 3 4.82 -2.48 24.12
CA ASN A 3 4.56 -3.91 23.96
C ASN A 3 5.87 -4.63 23.60
N SER A 4 6.21 -5.70 24.31
CA SER A 4 7.43 -6.49 24.06
C SER A 4 7.52 -7.02 22.63
N TYR A 5 6.38 -7.38 22.04
CA TYR A 5 6.31 -7.85 20.65
C TYR A 5 6.79 -6.77 19.66
N VAL A 6 6.35 -5.52 19.85
CA VAL A 6 6.77 -4.40 19.01
C VAL A 6 8.25 -4.11 19.17
N ALA A 7 8.77 -4.17 20.40
CA ALA A 7 10.18 -3.95 20.68
C ALA A 7 11.06 -5.01 20.01
N GLU A 8 10.65 -6.28 20.04
CA GLU A 8 11.38 -7.37 19.38
C GLU A 8 11.40 -7.21 17.85
N ALA A 9 10.28 -6.81 17.26
CA ALA A 9 10.20 -6.55 15.83
C ALA A 9 11.11 -5.38 15.42
N ASP A 10 11.11 -4.30 16.18
CA ASP A 10 11.98 -3.14 15.94
C ASP A 10 13.45 -3.51 16.06
N GLU A 11 13.82 -4.29 17.07
CA GLU A 11 15.20 -4.75 17.28
C GLU A 11 15.65 -5.67 16.15
N ALA A 12 14.80 -6.61 15.72
CA ALA A 12 15.12 -7.53 14.63
C ALA A 12 15.32 -6.78 13.31
N GLN A 13 14.49 -5.79 13.02
CA GLN A 13 14.61 -4.96 11.82
C GLN A 13 15.86 -4.08 11.88
N ALA A 14 16.13 -3.45 13.02
CA ALA A 14 17.31 -2.60 13.22
C ALA A 14 18.62 -3.40 13.14
N ALA A 15 18.58 -4.71 13.45
CA ALA A 15 19.74 -5.59 13.37
C ALA A 15 20.10 -6.00 11.94
N ASN A 16 19.22 -5.79 10.95
CA ASN A 16 19.48 -6.13 9.55
C ASN A 16 20.04 -4.92 8.80
N PRO A 17 21.37 -4.91 8.51
CA PRO A 17 22.01 -3.74 7.89
C PRO A 17 21.49 -3.41 6.50
N LYS A 18 20.87 -4.36 5.78
CA LYS A 18 20.35 -4.10 4.44
C LYS A 18 19.19 -3.09 4.45
N PHE A 19 18.46 -3.00 5.56
CA PHE A 19 17.36 -2.05 5.71
C PHE A 19 17.75 -0.71 6.35
N ALA A 20 19.02 -0.55 6.75
CA ALA A 20 19.44 0.62 7.52
C ALA A 20 19.12 1.96 6.85
N ALA A 21 19.41 2.08 5.55
CA ALA A 21 19.16 3.32 4.81
C ALA A 21 17.67 3.61 4.64
N ALA A 22 16.87 2.58 4.32
CA ALA A 22 15.42 2.71 4.18
C ALA A 22 14.78 3.06 5.53
N ASP A 23 15.19 2.40 6.61
CA ASP A 23 14.67 2.65 7.96
C ASP A 23 15.00 4.07 8.43
N ALA A 24 16.21 4.56 8.18
CA ALA A 24 16.59 5.92 8.49
C ALA A 24 15.72 6.94 7.75
N ALA A 25 15.42 6.71 6.48
CA ALA A 25 14.55 7.56 5.70
C ALA A 25 13.11 7.57 6.23
N LEU A 26 12.59 6.39 6.62
CA LEU A 26 11.26 6.26 7.22
C LEU A 26 11.18 7.02 8.55
N GLU A 27 12.18 6.89 9.40
CA GLU A 27 12.25 7.59 10.69
C GLU A 27 12.32 9.11 10.51
N ALA A 28 13.01 9.57 9.47
CA ALA A 28 13.12 10.99 9.15
C ALA A 28 11.86 11.56 8.48
N GLY A 29 10.88 10.70 8.13
CA GLY A 29 9.70 11.12 7.38
C GLY A 29 9.97 11.40 5.91
N ASP A 30 11.13 11.00 5.40
CA ASP A 30 11.49 11.13 3.98
C ASP A 30 11.06 9.88 3.21
N TYR A 31 9.78 9.80 2.94
CA TYR A 31 9.17 8.60 2.34
C TYR A 31 9.60 8.39 0.89
N ALA A 32 9.82 9.46 0.13
CA ALA A 32 10.36 9.37 -1.23
C ALA A 32 11.73 8.71 -1.24
N LYS A 33 12.60 9.10 -0.30
CA LYS A 33 13.92 8.48 -0.13
C LYS A 33 13.81 7.03 0.30
N ALA A 34 12.86 6.72 1.19
CA ALA A 34 12.62 5.34 1.62
C ALA A 34 12.23 4.45 0.44
N VAL A 35 11.32 4.90 -0.44
CA VAL A 35 10.95 4.19 -1.66
C VAL A 35 12.18 3.95 -2.54
N ALA A 36 13.01 4.97 -2.75
CA ALA A 36 14.22 4.86 -3.57
C ALA A 36 15.22 3.84 -2.99
N GLU A 37 15.37 3.80 -1.66
CA GLU A 37 16.26 2.83 -1.00
C GLU A 37 15.73 1.39 -1.16
N PHE A 38 14.42 1.19 -1.01
CA PHE A 38 13.83 -0.13 -1.30
C PHE A 38 13.96 -0.52 -2.77
N ASP A 39 13.81 0.42 -3.70
CA ASP A 39 13.99 0.15 -5.13
C ASP A 39 15.42 -0.32 -5.45
N LYS A 40 16.42 0.26 -4.79
CA LYS A 40 17.81 -0.21 -4.92
C LYS A 40 17.96 -1.67 -4.47
N LEU A 41 17.34 -2.02 -3.35
CA LEU A 41 17.37 -3.40 -2.84
C LEU A 41 16.69 -4.37 -3.80
N LEU A 42 15.60 -3.96 -4.45
CA LEU A 42 14.89 -4.78 -5.42
C LEU A 42 15.67 -5.02 -6.72
N GLN A 43 16.64 -4.17 -7.05
CA GLN A 43 17.52 -4.40 -8.19
C GLN A 43 18.36 -5.67 -7.99
N ASP A 44 18.81 -5.91 -6.76
CA ASP A 44 19.62 -7.08 -6.42
C ASP A 44 18.77 -8.32 -6.10
N THR A 45 17.64 -8.12 -5.44
CA THR A 45 16.73 -9.17 -4.99
C THR A 45 15.27 -8.85 -5.34
N PRO A 46 14.88 -8.99 -6.63
CA PRO A 46 13.54 -8.54 -7.10
C PRO A 46 12.36 -9.27 -6.45
N ASN A 47 12.59 -10.46 -5.90
CA ASN A 47 11.54 -11.27 -5.30
C ASN A 47 11.61 -11.33 -3.77
N ASP A 48 12.40 -10.46 -3.15
CA ASP A 48 12.52 -10.39 -1.70
C ASP A 48 11.22 -9.86 -1.09
N VAL A 49 10.49 -10.73 -0.40
CA VAL A 49 9.15 -10.44 0.16
C VAL A 49 9.17 -9.28 1.15
N GLU A 50 10.20 -9.22 2.00
CA GLU A 50 10.32 -8.14 2.99
C GLU A 50 10.57 -6.79 2.34
N VAL A 51 11.40 -6.76 1.30
CA VAL A 51 11.70 -5.54 0.55
C VAL A 51 10.46 -5.06 -0.21
N ILE A 52 9.74 -5.97 -0.86
CA ILE A 52 8.50 -5.65 -1.57
C ILE A 52 7.47 -5.03 -0.62
N ALA A 53 7.29 -5.63 0.55
CA ALA A 53 6.35 -5.13 1.56
C ALA A 53 6.78 -3.77 2.10
N GLY A 54 8.07 -3.59 2.37
CA GLY A 54 8.62 -2.32 2.85
C GLY A 54 8.43 -1.20 1.83
N ARG A 55 8.69 -1.48 0.55
CA ARG A 55 8.47 -0.51 -0.51
C ARG A 55 7.01 -0.12 -0.63
N ALA A 56 6.11 -1.09 -0.58
CA ALA A 56 4.67 -0.83 -0.66
C ALA A 56 4.22 0.12 0.46
N GLN A 57 4.68 -0.13 1.67
CA GLN A 57 4.35 0.72 2.82
C GLN A 57 4.92 2.13 2.68
N ALA A 58 6.18 2.26 2.27
CA ALA A 58 6.82 3.56 2.04
C ALA A 58 6.09 4.35 0.95
N SER A 59 5.68 3.69 -0.13
CA SER A 59 4.94 4.29 -1.24
C SER A 59 3.57 4.81 -0.79
N LEU A 60 2.85 4.03 0.01
CA LEU A 60 1.58 4.48 0.59
C LEU A 60 1.77 5.73 1.47
N LEU A 61 2.78 5.74 2.32
CA LEU A 61 3.10 6.87 3.18
C LEU A 61 3.47 8.11 2.37
N GLU A 62 4.27 7.94 1.31
CA GLU A 62 4.64 9.03 0.41
C GLU A 62 3.40 9.68 -0.22
N ARG A 63 2.50 8.87 -0.78
CA ARG A 63 1.27 9.37 -1.42
C ARG A 63 0.38 10.12 -0.45
N SER A 64 0.29 9.62 0.78
CA SER A 64 -0.66 10.11 1.78
C SER A 64 -0.16 11.29 2.60
N THR A 65 1.11 11.67 2.46
CA THR A 65 1.71 12.78 3.24
C THR A 65 0.93 14.08 3.11
N HIS A 66 0.35 14.34 1.94
CA HIS A 66 -0.37 15.58 1.65
C HIS A 66 -1.89 15.44 1.71
N PHE A 67 -2.42 14.29 2.14
CA PHE A 67 -3.86 14.09 2.20
C PHE A 67 -4.51 14.98 3.27
N ASP A 68 -5.58 15.68 2.84
CA ASP A 68 -6.58 16.21 3.74
C ASP A 68 -7.72 15.19 3.78
N PRO A 69 -7.92 14.47 4.90
CA PRO A 69 -8.92 13.40 4.94
C PRO A 69 -10.33 13.85 4.55
N ALA A 70 -10.75 15.02 4.97
CA ALA A 70 -12.09 15.53 4.61
C ALA A 70 -12.21 15.76 3.11
N GLN A 71 -11.17 16.28 2.46
CA GLN A 71 -11.17 16.52 1.03
C GLN A 71 -11.13 15.20 0.24
N VAL A 72 -10.34 14.23 0.71
CA VAL A 72 -10.29 12.89 0.09
C VAL A 72 -11.66 12.23 0.10
N VAL A 73 -12.34 12.28 1.24
CA VAL A 73 -13.70 11.72 1.38
C VAL A 73 -14.69 12.46 0.47
N ALA A 74 -14.64 13.78 0.43
CA ALA A 74 -15.52 14.58 -0.43
C ALA A 74 -15.31 14.26 -1.92
N ASN A 75 -14.06 14.17 -2.36
CA ASN A 75 -13.73 13.85 -3.76
C ASN A 75 -14.22 12.46 -4.16
N ALA A 76 -14.18 11.50 -3.23
CA ALA A 76 -14.61 10.13 -3.48
C ALA A 76 -16.11 9.99 -3.73
N GLY A 77 -16.90 11.03 -3.46
CA GLY A 77 -18.30 11.09 -3.85
C GLY A 77 -18.51 11.10 -5.37
N ASN A 78 -17.47 11.41 -6.15
CA ASN A 78 -17.48 11.27 -7.60
C ASN A 78 -17.02 9.87 -7.97
N ASP A 79 -17.96 8.96 -8.20
CA ASP A 79 -17.69 7.53 -8.45
C ASP A 79 -16.87 7.27 -9.71
N ASP A 80 -16.86 8.20 -10.67
CA ASP A 80 -16.17 8.05 -11.95
C ASP A 80 -14.72 8.59 -11.91
N ASP A 81 -14.32 9.21 -10.81
CA ASP A 81 -12.99 9.79 -10.67
C ASP A 81 -12.00 8.77 -10.14
N LEU A 82 -11.16 8.22 -11.02
CA LEU A 82 -10.14 7.22 -10.67
C LEU A 82 -9.23 7.72 -9.55
N GLN A 83 -8.65 8.91 -9.68
CA GLN A 83 -7.71 9.43 -8.70
C GLN A 83 -8.36 9.58 -7.32
N ALA A 84 -9.60 10.07 -7.30
CA ALA A 84 -10.35 10.20 -6.04
C ALA A 84 -10.57 8.84 -5.37
N GLN A 85 -10.88 7.80 -6.15
CA GLN A 85 -11.07 6.45 -5.61
C GLN A 85 -9.75 5.84 -5.11
N LEU A 86 -8.65 6.06 -5.82
CA LEU A 86 -7.32 5.59 -5.38
C LEU A 86 -6.89 6.24 -4.07
N GLU A 87 -7.08 7.55 -3.93
CA GLU A 87 -6.74 8.27 -2.70
C GLU A 87 -7.63 7.84 -1.53
N ALA A 88 -8.93 7.65 -1.78
CA ALA A 88 -9.85 7.17 -0.76
C ALA A 88 -9.46 5.76 -0.26
N ALA A 89 -9.08 4.88 -1.16
CA ALA A 89 -8.62 3.54 -0.80
C ALA A 89 -7.32 3.59 0.03
N ASP A 90 -6.37 4.43 -0.36
CA ASP A 90 -5.14 4.63 0.42
C ASP A 90 -5.47 5.10 1.84
N LEU A 91 -6.35 6.09 1.98
CA LEU A 91 -6.78 6.60 3.28
C LEU A 91 -7.47 5.52 4.12
N GLU A 92 -8.36 4.74 3.50
CA GLU A 92 -9.07 3.66 4.16
C GLU A 92 -8.10 2.60 4.71
N VAL A 93 -7.08 2.23 3.95
CA VAL A 93 -6.04 1.29 4.44
C VAL A 93 -5.28 1.89 5.63
N ILE A 94 -4.92 3.15 5.57
CA ILE A 94 -4.26 3.85 6.69
C ILE A 94 -5.14 3.82 7.95
N GLN A 95 -6.45 3.94 7.78
CA GLN A 95 -7.42 3.91 8.88
C GLN A 95 -7.80 2.50 9.34
N GLY A 96 -7.24 1.46 8.72
CA GLY A 96 -7.53 0.08 9.05
C GLY A 96 -8.78 -0.50 8.38
N ALA A 97 -9.44 0.26 7.50
CA ALA A 97 -10.63 -0.19 6.77
C ALA A 97 -10.24 -0.92 5.47
N ASN A 98 -9.46 -1.98 5.61
CA ASN A 98 -8.82 -2.69 4.50
C ASN A 98 -9.83 -3.30 3.52
N GLU A 99 -10.87 -3.96 4.02
CA GLU A 99 -11.89 -4.58 3.17
C GLU A 99 -12.62 -3.53 2.34
N GLN A 100 -13.01 -2.42 2.98
CA GLN A 100 -13.69 -1.31 2.32
C GLN A 100 -12.82 -0.72 1.21
N ALA A 101 -11.53 -0.53 1.46
CA ALA A 101 -10.58 -0.01 0.47
C ALA A 101 -10.51 -0.89 -0.78
N LEU A 102 -10.34 -2.20 -0.58
CA LEU A 102 -10.22 -3.15 -1.68
C LEU A 102 -11.53 -3.27 -2.46
N GLU A 103 -12.66 -3.31 -1.78
CA GLU A 103 -13.99 -3.34 -2.43
C GLU A 103 -14.22 -2.10 -3.27
N ARG A 104 -13.86 -0.91 -2.75
CA ARG A 104 -13.96 0.35 -3.52
C ARG A 104 -13.26 0.26 -4.86
N LEU A 105 -12.02 -0.20 -4.85
CA LEU A 105 -11.21 -0.27 -6.08
C LEU A 105 -11.69 -1.35 -7.04
N LEU A 106 -12.11 -2.50 -6.53
CA LEU A 106 -12.62 -3.59 -7.35
C LEU A 106 -13.99 -3.25 -7.95
N ASP A 107 -14.85 -2.56 -7.21
CA ASP A 107 -16.12 -2.05 -7.74
C ASP A 107 -15.88 -1.05 -8.87
N PHE A 108 -14.95 -0.14 -8.69
CA PHE A 108 -14.58 0.82 -9.74
C PHE A 108 -14.08 0.10 -10.99
N ALA A 109 -13.19 -0.87 -10.81
CA ALA A 109 -12.58 -1.61 -11.93
C ALA A 109 -13.60 -2.41 -12.74
N ALA A 110 -14.70 -2.85 -12.11
CA ALA A 110 -15.69 -3.71 -12.76
C ALA A 110 -16.28 -3.07 -14.04
N THR A 111 -16.39 -1.74 -14.07
CA THR A 111 -16.96 -0.99 -15.21
C THR A 111 -15.98 0.01 -15.82
N ALA A 112 -14.70 -0.09 -15.45
CA ALA A 112 -13.68 0.85 -15.90
C ALA A 112 -13.14 0.51 -17.28
N SER A 113 -12.50 1.49 -17.92
CA SER A 113 -11.72 1.28 -19.14
C SER A 113 -10.52 0.36 -18.88
N PRO A 114 -9.94 -0.26 -19.92
CA PRO A 114 -8.74 -1.09 -19.75
C PRO A 114 -7.58 -0.34 -19.07
N GLU A 115 -7.38 0.93 -19.38
CA GLU A 115 -6.34 1.75 -18.76
C GLU A 115 -6.58 1.95 -17.27
N ASP A 116 -7.81 2.26 -16.88
CA ASP A 116 -8.20 2.45 -15.49
C ASP A 116 -8.16 1.14 -14.72
N LYS A 117 -8.56 0.03 -15.34
CA LYS A 117 -8.42 -1.31 -14.75
C LYS A 117 -6.96 -1.62 -14.42
N GLU A 118 -6.02 -1.27 -15.30
CA GLU A 118 -4.60 -1.48 -15.06
C GLU A 118 -4.10 -0.62 -13.89
N ALA A 119 -4.51 0.63 -13.82
CA ALA A 119 -4.17 1.50 -12.69
C ALA A 119 -4.67 0.95 -11.36
N VAL A 120 -5.90 0.44 -11.35
CA VAL A 120 -6.46 -0.21 -10.16
C VAL A 120 -5.70 -1.48 -9.81
N ARG A 121 -5.38 -2.32 -10.81
CA ARG A 121 -4.61 -3.55 -10.58
C ARG A 121 -3.29 -3.27 -9.87
N VAL A 122 -2.54 -2.29 -10.37
CA VAL A 122 -1.25 -1.91 -9.79
C VAL A 122 -1.42 -1.47 -8.33
N ARG A 123 -2.42 -0.62 -8.06
CA ARG A 123 -2.66 -0.12 -6.70
C ARG A 123 -3.13 -1.23 -5.76
N VAL A 124 -4.04 -2.08 -6.20
CA VAL A 124 -4.57 -3.19 -5.40
C VAL A 124 -3.45 -4.16 -5.01
N LEU A 125 -2.58 -4.52 -5.96
CA LEU A 125 -1.44 -5.41 -5.67
C LEU A 125 -0.50 -4.80 -4.64
N GLU A 126 -0.25 -3.51 -4.71
CA GLU A 126 0.56 -2.81 -3.72
C GLU A 126 -0.12 -2.81 -2.34
N LEU A 127 -1.42 -2.53 -2.28
CA LEU A 127 -2.17 -2.55 -1.03
C LEU A 127 -2.21 -3.96 -0.41
N PHE A 128 -2.22 -5.02 -1.21
CA PHE A 128 -2.09 -6.39 -0.71
C PHE A 128 -0.79 -6.56 0.08
N GLU A 129 0.30 -5.97 -0.38
CA GLU A 129 1.58 -6.04 0.32
C GLU A 129 1.58 -5.23 1.63
N VAL A 130 0.87 -4.11 1.66
CA VAL A 130 0.70 -3.31 2.88
C VAL A 130 -0.14 -4.05 3.92
N ILE A 131 -1.26 -4.63 3.50
CA ILE A 131 -2.20 -5.32 4.38
C ILE A 131 -1.60 -6.66 4.86
N GLY A 132 -0.99 -7.41 3.94
CA GLY A 132 -0.38 -8.71 4.19
C GLY A 132 -0.93 -9.79 3.28
N ARG A 133 -0.03 -10.56 2.67
CA ARG A 133 -0.36 -11.58 1.66
C ARG A 133 -1.28 -12.68 2.16
N THR A 134 -1.25 -12.97 3.45
CA THR A 134 -2.02 -14.07 4.06
C THR A 134 -3.27 -13.59 4.78
N ASP A 135 -3.53 -12.29 4.79
CA ASP A 135 -4.72 -11.73 5.40
C ASP A 135 -5.97 -12.24 4.65
N PRO A 136 -7.01 -12.72 5.38
CA PRO A 136 -8.24 -13.20 4.74
C PRO A 136 -8.90 -12.19 3.80
N VAL A 137 -8.81 -10.91 4.11
CA VAL A 137 -9.33 -9.83 3.26
C VAL A 137 -8.60 -9.79 1.93
N VAL A 138 -7.27 -9.97 1.95
CA VAL A 138 -6.45 -10.03 0.73
C VAL A 138 -6.77 -11.28 -0.08
N LEU A 139 -6.91 -12.44 0.56
CA LEU A 139 -7.23 -13.69 -0.14
C LEU A 139 -8.58 -13.60 -0.86
N LYS A 140 -9.58 -13.02 -0.21
CA LYS A 140 -10.88 -12.77 -0.82
C LYS A 140 -10.79 -11.82 -2.01
N ALA A 141 -10.07 -10.72 -1.85
CA ALA A 141 -9.90 -9.70 -2.88
C ALA A 141 -9.13 -10.24 -4.09
N ARG A 142 -8.16 -11.13 -3.90
CA ARG A 142 -7.42 -11.76 -5.01
C ARG A 142 -8.34 -12.55 -5.93
N ARG A 143 -9.29 -13.29 -5.36
CA ARG A 143 -10.27 -14.05 -6.15
C ARG A 143 -11.15 -13.13 -6.98
N ARG A 144 -11.61 -12.05 -6.38
CA ARG A 144 -12.42 -11.04 -7.07
C ARG A 144 -11.63 -10.29 -8.14
N LEU A 145 -10.38 -9.96 -7.86
CA LEU A 145 -9.50 -9.27 -8.82
C LEU A 145 -9.37 -10.09 -10.11
N ALA A 146 -9.17 -11.40 -9.99
CA ALA A 146 -9.07 -12.27 -11.15
C ALA A 146 -10.36 -12.25 -12.01
N THR A 147 -11.51 -12.16 -11.38
CA THR A 147 -12.81 -12.09 -12.07
C THR A 147 -13.01 -10.72 -12.75
N VAL A 148 -12.66 -9.65 -12.08
CA VAL A 148 -12.89 -8.28 -12.56
C VAL A 148 -11.99 -7.91 -13.73
N LEU A 149 -10.76 -8.42 -13.77
CA LEU A 149 -9.80 -8.11 -14.83
C LEU A 149 -10.04 -8.89 -16.13
N PHE A 150 -10.81 -9.95 -16.06
CA PHE A 150 -11.13 -10.81 -17.18
C PHE A 150 -12.64 -10.90 -17.39
#